data_4861c0fed64e07fde880d23aa5cf24eb
#
_entry.id   4861c0fed64e07fde880d23aa5cf24eb
#
_cell.length_a   1.000
_cell.length_b   1.000
_cell.length_c   1.000
_cell.angle_alpha   90.00
_cell.angle_beta   90.00
_cell.angle_gamma   90.00
#
_symmetry.space_group_name_H-M   'P 1'
#
loop_
_entity.id
_entity.type
_entity.pdbx_description
1 polymer ?
#
loop_
_entity_poly.entity_id
_entity_poly.type
_entity_poly.pdbx_seq_one_letter_code
_entity_poly.pdbx_strand_id
1 'polypeptide(L)'
;GGSATGYLMNAVEPDVIEERVAEIETTIGPIEVALFNLGAQIGDRPLADTSYKQFEMGWRLATFGLFRVASAVLPKMEERGHGTLIVTSATAAVRGNKGQHSHAAAMGGRRMLCQSLNAEFGPKGIHVAHVLIDGAVDAPDTLGKLLGPERFEQLRSTMGREHDGLMLPEKIADTYVHVANQHRSVWTHEMDLRAFSDTAWWNHG
;
A
#
# COMPACT_ATOMS: atom_id res chain seq x y z
N GLY A 1 -3.26 14.19 -20.26
CA GLY A 1 -4.13 14.38 -19.11
C GLY A 1 -5.28 13.38 -19.15
N GLY A 2 -5.61 12.83 -18.00
CA GLY A 2 -6.77 11.96 -17.78
C GLY A 2 -7.85 12.67 -16.98
N SER A 3 -8.94 11.97 -16.69
CA SER A 3 -9.98 12.39 -15.75
C SER A 3 -9.83 11.62 -14.42
N ALA A 4 -10.25 12.22 -13.31
CA ALA A 4 -10.29 11.59 -12.02
C ALA A 4 -11.66 11.82 -11.36
N THR A 5 -12.22 10.77 -10.78
CA THR A 5 -13.45 10.83 -10.00
C THR A 5 -13.16 10.41 -8.57
N GLY A 6 -13.49 11.28 -7.61
CA GLY A 6 -13.28 11.02 -6.19
C GLY A 6 -14.54 10.44 -5.53
N TYR A 7 -14.37 9.42 -4.70
CA TYR A 7 -15.43 8.83 -3.89
C TYR A 7 -15.04 8.86 -2.40
N LEU A 8 -15.91 9.45 -1.58
CA LEU A 8 -15.71 9.40 -0.13
C LEU A 8 -16.39 8.15 0.41
N MET A 9 -15.61 7.29 1.08
CA MET A 9 -16.14 6.06 1.68
C MET A 9 -15.37 5.67 2.94
N ASN A 10 -16.02 4.90 3.83
CA ASN A 10 -15.36 4.30 4.97
C ASN A 10 -15.04 2.83 4.67
N ALA A 11 -13.78 2.53 4.43
CA ALA A 11 -13.31 1.21 4.00
C ALA A 11 -13.51 0.07 5.03
N VAL A 12 -13.90 0.38 6.27
CA VAL A 12 -14.20 -0.66 7.28
C VAL A 12 -15.69 -1.02 7.35
N GLU A 13 -16.55 -0.25 6.68
CA GLU A 13 -17.98 -0.58 6.60
C GLU A 13 -18.22 -1.78 5.68
N PRO A 14 -19.15 -2.66 6.03
CA PRO A 14 -19.55 -3.76 5.16
C PRO A 14 -19.99 -3.27 3.78
N ASP A 15 -19.70 -4.05 2.75
CA ASP A 15 -20.16 -3.94 1.35
C ASP A 15 -19.76 -2.66 0.58
N VAL A 16 -19.21 -1.63 1.25
CA VAL A 16 -18.87 -0.33 0.63
C VAL A 16 -17.82 -0.46 -0.47
N ILE A 17 -16.83 -1.32 -0.30
CA ILE A 17 -15.78 -1.54 -1.31
C ILE A 17 -16.37 -2.27 -2.52
N GLU A 18 -17.14 -3.31 -2.29
CA GLU A 18 -17.77 -4.16 -3.30
C GLU A 18 -18.77 -3.37 -4.15
N GLU A 19 -19.62 -2.57 -3.50
CA GLU A 19 -20.57 -1.67 -4.17
C GLU A 19 -19.83 -0.63 -5.04
N ARG A 20 -18.74 -0.05 -4.51
CA ARG A 20 -17.97 0.95 -5.26
C ARG A 20 -17.26 0.35 -6.46
N VAL A 21 -16.68 -0.83 -6.33
CA VAL A 21 -16.06 -1.56 -7.45
C VAL A 21 -17.10 -1.88 -8.51
N ALA A 22 -18.29 -2.37 -8.12
CA ALA A 22 -19.38 -2.66 -9.05
C ALA A 22 -19.87 -1.40 -9.78
N GLU A 23 -19.99 -0.28 -9.08
CA GLU A 23 -20.37 1.00 -9.70
C GLU A 23 -19.32 1.46 -10.72
N ILE A 24 -18.03 1.42 -10.38
CA ILE A 24 -16.94 1.82 -11.30
C ILE A 24 -16.96 0.96 -12.56
N GLU A 25 -17.02 -0.36 -12.41
CA GLU A 25 -17.06 -1.31 -13.54
C GLU A 25 -18.26 -1.07 -14.46
N THR A 26 -19.39 -0.63 -13.92
CA THR A 26 -20.63 -0.42 -14.72
C THR A 26 -20.73 0.97 -15.31
N THR A 27 -20.23 2.01 -14.64
CA THR A 27 -20.44 3.41 -15.03
C THR A 27 -19.24 4.07 -15.71
N ILE A 28 -18.01 3.61 -15.38
CA ILE A 28 -16.76 4.16 -15.92
C ILE A 28 -16.14 3.18 -16.90
N GLY A 29 -16.05 1.91 -16.52
CA GLY A 29 -15.49 0.84 -17.35
C GLY A 29 -14.65 -0.16 -16.53
N PRO A 30 -14.07 -1.17 -17.21
CA PRO A 30 -13.28 -2.20 -16.59
C PRO A 30 -12.08 -1.63 -15.82
N ILE A 31 -11.87 -2.13 -14.59
CA ILE A 31 -10.69 -1.78 -13.78
C ILE A 31 -9.48 -2.57 -14.29
N GLU A 32 -8.59 -1.90 -15.03
CA GLU A 32 -7.36 -2.51 -15.54
C GLU A 32 -6.24 -2.57 -14.50
N VAL A 33 -6.17 -1.55 -13.64
CA VAL A 33 -5.20 -1.46 -12.55
C VAL A 33 -5.92 -1.08 -11.26
N ALA A 34 -5.80 -1.91 -10.24
CA ALA A 34 -6.22 -1.61 -8.89
C ALA A 34 -4.98 -1.31 -8.03
N LEU A 35 -4.95 -0.14 -7.39
CA LEU A 35 -3.90 0.24 -6.45
C LEU A 35 -4.46 0.27 -5.03
N PHE A 36 -4.04 -0.67 -4.18
CA PHE A 36 -4.40 -0.68 -2.77
C PHE A 36 -3.34 0.07 -1.95
N ASN A 37 -3.67 1.29 -1.53
CA ASN A 37 -2.77 2.19 -0.82
C ASN A 37 -3.26 2.58 0.59
N LEU A 38 -4.19 1.83 1.17
CA LEU A 38 -4.73 2.12 2.49
C LEU A 38 -3.70 1.78 3.58
N GLY A 39 -3.28 2.81 4.36
CA GLY A 39 -2.36 2.65 5.47
C GLY A 39 -3.02 2.10 6.73
N ALA A 40 -2.19 1.61 7.66
CA ALA A 40 -2.61 1.08 8.96
C ALA A 40 -1.65 1.48 10.09
N GLN A 41 -0.86 2.55 9.89
CA GLN A 41 0.07 3.03 10.90
C GLN A 41 -0.69 3.80 12.00
N ILE A 42 -0.57 3.32 13.23
CA ILE A 42 -1.18 3.91 14.43
C ILE A 42 -0.15 4.52 15.40
N GLY A 43 1.11 4.68 14.95
CA GLY A 43 2.23 5.13 15.76
C GLY A 43 2.83 4.01 16.63
N ASP A 44 3.94 4.33 17.29
CA ASP A 44 4.62 3.41 18.20
C ASP A 44 3.88 3.36 19.54
N ARG A 45 3.55 2.14 19.99
CA ARG A 45 2.89 1.91 21.27
C ARG A 45 3.47 0.68 21.95
N PRO A 46 3.78 0.75 23.25
CA PRO A 46 4.10 -0.44 24.04
C PRO A 46 2.97 -1.48 23.96
N LEU A 47 3.29 -2.75 24.18
CA LEU A 47 2.28 -3.81 24.16
C LEU A 47 1.16 -3.53 25.18
N ALA A 48 1.51 -3.06 26.38
CA ALA A 48 0.56 -2.73 27.45
C ALA A 48 -0.43 -1.60 27.06
N ASP A 49 -0.03 -0.71 26.14
CA ASP A 49 -0.83 0.44 25.73
C ASP A 49 -1.57 0.20 24.39
N THR A 50 -1.43 -1.00 23.82
CA THR A 50 -2.11 -1.40 22.59
C THR A 50 -3.40 -2.14 22.91
N SER A 51 -4.54 -1.47 22.74
CA SER A 51 -5.84 -2.12 22.95
C SER A 51 -6.16 -3.12 21.83
N TYR A 52 -6.99 -4.13 22.16
CA TYR A 52 -7.48 -5.09 21.15
C TYR A 52 -8.16 -4.41 19.97
N LYS A 53 -8.93 -3.35 20.23
CA LYS A 53 -9.59 -2.55 19.19
C LYS A 53 -8.58 -1.89 18.24
N GLN A 54 -7.49 -1.34 18.74
CA GLN A 54 -6.44 -0.74 17.92
C GLN A 54 -5.71 -1.79 17.09
N PHE A 55 -5.40 -2.94 17.70
CA PHE A 55 -4.77 -4.06 17.02
C PHE A 55 -5.65 -4.57 15.87
N GLU A 56 -6.93 -4.83 16.15
CA GLU A 56 -7.92 -5.28 15.16
C GLU A 56 -8.11 -4.27 14.03
N MET A 57 -8.19 -2.97 14.34
CA MET A 57 -8.38 -1.93 13.35
C MET A 57 -7.23 -1.89 12.34
N GLY A 58 -5.98 -2.03 12.78
CA GLY A 58 -4.82 -2.12 11.89
C GLY A 58 -4.94 -3.28 10.90
N TRP A 59 -5.34 -4.45 11.38
CA TRP A 59 -5.57 -5.62 10.53
C TRP A 59 -6.76 -5.44 9.59
N ARG A 60 -7.88 -4.89 10.09
CA ARG A 60 -9.07 -4.61 9.28
C ARG A 60 -8.78 -3.68 8.11
N LEU A 61 -8.04 -2.60 8.34
CA LEU A 61 -7.69 -1.65 7.30
C LEU A 61 -6.69 -2.24 6.29
N ALA A 62 -5.62 -2.87 6.78
CA ALA A 62 -4.51 -3.28 5.93
C ALA A 62 -4.73 -4.63 5.25
N THR A 63 -5.02 -5.67 6.01
CA THR A 63 -5.08 -7.04 5.50
C THR A 63 -6.47 -7.39 5.01
N PHE A 64 -7.48 -7.18 5.86
CA PHE A 64 -8.86 -7.50 5.49
C PHE A 64 -9.40 -6.55 4.41
N GLY A 65 -9.03 -5.26 4.45
CA GLY A 65 -9.35 -4.32 3.38
C GLY A 65 -8.78 -4.73 2.03
N LEU A 66 -7.52 -5.21 2.00
CA LEU A 66 -6.93 -5.78 0.78
C LEU A 66 -7.70 -7.00 0.29
N PHE A 67 -8.05 -7.92 1.19
CA PHE A 67 -8.83 -9.11 0.84
C PHE A 67 -10.17 -8.74 0.18
N ARG A 68 -10.88 -7.74 0.71
CA ARG A 68 -12.14 -7.25 0.14
C ARG A 68 -11.96 -6.64 -1.25
N VAL A 69 -10.95 -5.77 -1.42
CA VAL A 69 -10.64 -5.20 -2.75
C VAL A 69 -10.29 -6.31 -3.74
N ALA A 70 -9.42 -7.25 -3.34
CA ALA A 70 -9.04 -8.36 -4.19
C ALA A 70 -10.24 -9.23 -4.58
N SER A 71 -11.12 -9.54 -3.63
CA SER A 71 -12.35 -10.32 -3.88
C SER A 71 -13.32 -9.63 -4.84
N ALA A 72 -13.37 -8.30 -4.82
CA ALA A 72 -14.24 -7.54 -5.72
C ALA A 72 -13.65 -7.35 -7.13
N VAL A 73 -12.33 -7.23 -7.25
CA VAL A 73 -11.65 -6.85 -8.50
C VAL A 73 -11.11 -8.06 -9.27
N LEU A 74 -10.42 -9.00 -8.58
CA LEU A 74 -9.67 -10.06 -9.27
C LEU A 74 -10.53 -11.03 -10.08
N PRO A 75 -11.74 -11.44 -9.64
CA PRO A 75 -12.60 -12.28 -10.49
C PRO A 75 -12.97 -11.62 -11.81
N LYS A 76 -13.20 -10.30 -11.83
CA LYS A 76 -13.50 -9.54 -13.04
C LYS A 76 -12.29 -9.42 -13.96
N MET A 77 -11.10 -9.26 -13.41
CA MET A 77 -9.84 -9.32 -14.17
C MET A 77 -9.60 -10.72 -14.73
N GLU A 78 -9.89 -11.78 -13.98
CA GLU A 78 -9.79 -13.17 -14.44
C GLU A 78 -10.71 -13.45 -15.62
N GLU A 79 -11.95 -12.99 -15.59
CA GLU A 79 -12.90 -13.11 -16.71
C GLU A 79 -12.35 -12.46 -18.00
N ARG A 80 -11.59 -11.38 -17.86
CA ARG A 80 -10.94 -10.69 -18.99
C ARG A 80 -9.58 -11.27 -19.36
N GLY A 81 -8.98 -12.10 -18.51
CA GLY A 81 -7.65 -12.69 -18.71
C GLY A 81 -6.48 -11.72 -18.54
N HIS A 82 -6.71 -10.53 -17.97
CA HIS A 82 -5.67 -9.52 -17.71
C HIS A 82 -6.09 -8.55 -16.61
N GLY A 83 -5.12 -7.92 -16.00
CA GLY A 83 -5.26 -6.89 -14.98
C GLY A 83 -4.04 -6.82 -14.06
N THR A 84 -3.96 -5.76 -13.27
CA THR A 84 -2.86 -5.57 -12.30
C THR A 84 -3.40 -5.12 -10.96
N LEU A 85 -2.99 -5.80 -9.89
CA LEU A 85 -3.19 -5.38 -8.51
C LEU A 85 -1.85 -4.97 -7.92
N ILE A 86 -1.68 -3.68 -7.61
CA ILE A 86 -0.49 -3.16 -6.91
C ILE A 86 -0.86 -2.87 -5.47
N VAL A 87 -0.04 -3.34 -4.54
CA VAL A 87 -0.30 -3.22 -3.11
C VAL A 87 0.85 -2.48 -2.44
N THR A 88 0.60 -1.27 -1.98
CA THR A 88 1.54 -0.52 -1.16
C THR A 88 1.63 -1.15 0.23
N SER A 89 2.85 -1.33 0.71
CA SER A 89 3.16 -1.90 2.01
C SER A 89 4.29 -1.13 2.69
N ALA A 90 4.81 -1.66 3.78
CA ALA A 90 5.90 -1.05 4.52
C ALA A 90 6.88 -2.13 4.97
N THR A 91 8.07 -1.74 5.41
CA THR A 91 9.09 -2.65 5.96
C THR A 91 8.61 -3.45 7.17
N ALA A 92 7.56 -3.00 7.83
CA ALA A 92 6.86 -3.77 8.87
C ALA A 92 6.30 -5.12 8.35
N ALA A 93 6.20 -5.32 7.03
CA ALA A 93 5.84 -6.61 6.43
C ALA A 93 6.96 -7.65 6.48
N VAL A 94 8.21 -7.23 6.68
CA VAL A 94 9.43 -8.05 6.66
C VAL A 94 10.24 -7.97 7.94
N ARG A 95 9.90 -7.06 8.85
CA ARG A 95 10.52 -6.95 10.18
C ARG A 95 9.53 -6.48 11.24
N GLY A 96 9.71 -6.95 12.49
CA GLY A 96 8.96 -6.45 13.65
C GLY A 96 9.77 -5.44 14.44
N ASN A 97 9.31 -4.21 14.52
CA ASN A 97 9.92 -3.20 15.38
C ASN A 97 9.23 -3.14 16.74
N LYS A 98 9.99 -2.75 17.78
CA LYS A 98 9.44 -2.47 19.11
C LYS A 98 8.32 -1.44 18.99
N GLY A 99 7.20 -1.68 19.66
CA GLY A 99 6.06 -0.76 19.66
C GLY A 99 5.16 -0.80 18.42
N GLN A 100 5.49 -1.61 17.40
CA GLN A 100 4.73 -1.68 16.15
C GLN A 100 3.95 -2.99 15.96
N HIS A 101 3.47 -3.60 17.04
CA HIS A 101 2.83 -4.92 17.04
C HIS A 101 1.67 -5.02 16.05
N SER A 102 0.72 -4.06 16.09
CA SER A 102 -0.44 -4.02 15.19
C SER A 102 -0.02 -3.81 13.73
N HIS A 103 0.90 -2.86 13.51
CA HIS A 103 1.38 -2.54 12.17
C HIS A 103 2.14 -3.71 11.54
N ALA A 104 3.06 -4.35 12.27
CA ALA A 104 3.80 -5.50 11.79
C ALA A 104 2.90 -6.70 11.48
N ALA A 105 1.95 -7.02 12.36
CA ALA A 105 0.99 -8.10 12.13
C ALA A 105 0.12 -7.83 10.90
N ALA A 106 -0.35 -6.59 10.73
CA ALA A 106 -1.17 -6.19 9.60
C ALA A 106 -0.39 -6.21 8.27
N MET A 107 0.83 -5.66 8.25
CA MET A 107 1.66 -5.64 7.03
C MET A 107 2.19 -7.03 6.67
N GLY A 108 2.57 -7.85 7.65
CA GLY A 108 2.96 -9.25 7.43
C GLY A 108 1.81 -10.08 6.83
N GLY A 109 0.59 -9.92 7.35
CA GLY A 109 -0.60 -10.52 6.79
C GLY A 109 -0.87 -10.06 5.35
N ARG A 110 -0.72 -8.78 5.08
CA ARG A 110 -0.83 -8.20 3.72
C ARG A 110 0.17 -8.83 2.74
N ARG A 111 1.43 -8.97 3.13
CA ARG A 111 2.47 -9.60 2.32
C ARG A 111 2.13 -11.05 1.97
N MET A 112 1.75 -11.85 2.97
CA MET A 112 1.36 -13.24 2.74
C MET A 112 0.12 -13.36 1.85
N LEU A 113 -0.85 -12.46 2.02
CA LEU A 113 -2.02 -12.40 1.15
C LEU A 113 -1.63 -12.10 -0.31
N CYS A 114 -0.72 -11.15 -0.55
CA CYS A 114 -0.22 -10.86 -1.91
C CYS A 114 0.43 -12.09 -2.55
N GLN A 115 1.21 -12.89 -1.81
CA GLN A 115 1.81 -14.11 -2.32
C GLN A 115 0.74 -15.15 -2.70
N SER A 116 -0.26 -15.34 -1.85
CA SER A 116 -1.38 -16.25 -2.13
C SER A 116 -2.17 -15.82 -3.36
N LEU A 117 -2.50 -14.53 -3.46
CA LEU A 117 -3.19 -13.97 -4.63
C LEU A 117 -2.36 -14.10 -5.92
N ASN A 118 -1.05 -13.86 -5.84
CA ASN A 118 -0.18 -14.06 -7.00
C ASN A 118 -0.10 -15.54 -7.44
N ALA A 119 -0.06 -16.48 -6.49
CA ALA A 119 -0.05 -17.89 -6.80
C ALA A 119 -1.35 -18.36 -7.50
N GLU A 120 -2.48 -17.80 -7.09
CA GLU A 120 -3.79 -18.14 -7.63
C GLU A 120 -4.08 -17.46 -8.97
N PHE A 121 -3.82 -16.16 -9.07
CA PHE A 121 -4.22 -15.31 -10.20
C PHE A 121 -3.12 -15.06 -11.24
N GLY A 122 -1.85 -15.20 -10.88
CA GLY A 122 -0.74 -15.07 -11.81
C GLY A 122 -0.84 -16.00 -13.03
N PRO A 123 -1.12 -17.30 -12.87
CA PRO A 123 -1.34 -18.22 -14.00
C PRO A 123 -2.54 -17.83 -14.89
N LYS A 124 -3.47 -17.03 -14.37
CA LYS A 124 -4.68 -16.55 -15.07
C LYS A 124 -4.46 -15.21 -15.78
N GLY A 125 -3.23 -14.71 -15.81
CA GLY A 125 -2.87 -13.48 -16.52
C GLY A 125 -2.99 -12.20 -15.71
N ILE A 126 -3.14 -12.28 -14.37
CA ILE A 126 -3.24 -11.12 -13.49
C ILE A 126 -1.91 -10.88 -12.77
N HIS A 127 -1.40 -9.66 -12.86
CA HIS A 127 -0.17 -9.25 -12.20
C HIS A 127 -0.47 -8.78 -10.77
N VAL A 128 0.06 -9.46 -9.75
CA VAL A 128 -0.04 -9.03 -8.34
C VAL A 128 1.32 -8.59 -7.84
N ALA A 129 1.47 -7.30 -7.57
CA ALA A 129 2.73 -6.69 -7.12
C ALA A 129 2.60 -6.12 -5.70
N HIS A 130 3.58 -6.43 -4.85
CA HIS A 130 3.70 -5.96 -3.47
C HIS A 130 4.89 -4.99 -3.37
N VAL A 131 4.63 -3.73 -3.02
CA VAL A 131 5.65 -2.68 -2.98
C VAL A 131 5.88 -2.23 -1.56
N LEU A 132 7.07 -2.50 -1.03
CA LEU A 132 7.51 -2.08 0.29
C LEU A 132 8.03 -0.63 0.21
N ILE A 133 7.47 0.24 1.00
CA ILE A 133 7.96 1.59 1.23
C ILE A 133 8.95 1.54 2.39
N ASP A 134 10.24 1.69 2.06
CA ASP A 134 11.35 1.62 3.02
C ASP A 134 11.88 3.03 3.29
N GLY A 135 11.15 3.80 4.09
CA GLY A 135 11.52 5.15 4.49
C GLY A 135 10.34 6.11 4.57
N ALA A 136 10.65 7.36 4.78
CA ALA A 136 9.66 8.44 4.90
C ALA A 136 9.28 8.98 3.53
N VAL A 137 7.98 9.24 3.34
CA VAL A 137 7.44 9.85 2.12
C VAL A 137 7.19 11.34 2.38
N ASP A 138 7.58 12.20 1.44
CA ASP A 138 7.32 13.64 1.48
C ASP A 138 5.83 13.91 1.20
N ALA A 139 4.99 13.59 2.17
CA ALA A 139 3.54 13.65 2.07
C ALA A 139 2.95 14.52 3.18
N PRO A 140 2.64 15.81 2.89
CA PRO A 140 2.06 16.74 3.87
C PRO A 140 0.75 16.25 4.48
N ASP A 141 -0.08 15.58 3.68
CA ASP A 141 -1.41 15.12 4.08
C ASP A 141 -1.41 13.85 4.95
N THR A 142 -0.30 13.15 5.05
CA THR A 142 -0.14 11.95 5.89
C THR A 142 0.95 12.14 6.92
N LEU A 143 2.22 12.05 6.54
CA LEU A 143 3.36 12.24 7.45
C LEU A 143 3.37 13.63 8.08
N GLY A 144 3.04 14.67 7.30
CA GLY A 144 2.97 16.03 7.80
C GLY A 144 1.88 16.21 8.87
N LYS A 145 0.70 15.62 8.68
CA LYS A 145 -0.37 15.62 9.69
C LYS A 145 0.00 14.80 10.94
N LEU A 146 0.74 13.72 10.78
CA LEU A 146 1.20 12.88 11.90
C LEU A 146 2.24 13.58 12.76
N LEU A 147 3.21 14.25 12.15
CA LEU A 147 4.32 14.93 12.83
C LEU A 147 3.95 16.34 13.34
N GLY A 148 3.00 16.98 12.68
CA GLY A 148 2.73 18.40 12.81
C GLY A 148 3.64 19.26 11.91
N PRO A 149 3.22 20.53 11.62
CA PRO A 149 3.87 21.34 10.59
C PRO A 149 5.35 21.65 10.90
N GLU A 150 5.69 21.97 12.13
CA GLU A 150 7.06 22.34 12.53
C GLU A 150 8.04 21.17 12.37
N ARG A 151 7.67 19.98 12.88
CA ARG A 151 8.51 18.77 12.79
C ARG A 151 8.62 18.26 11.35
N PHE A 152 7.55 18.41 10.59
CA PHE A 152 7.57 18.01 9.19
C PHE A 152 8.48 18.93 8.36
N GLU A 153 8.45 20.25 8.60
CA GLU A 153 9.34 21.18 7.93
C GLU A 153 10.80 20.99 8.36
N GLN A 154 11.05 20.69 9.63
CA GLN A 154 12.38 20.30 10.11
C GLN A 154 12.88 19.02 9.41
N LEU A 155 12.03 18.02 9.23
CA LEU A 155 12.36 16.80 8.49
C LEU A 155 12.71 17.13 7.03
N ARG A 156 11.93 17.97 6.37
CA ARG A 156 12.20 18.43 5.01
C ARG A 156 13.52 19.18 4.87
N SER A 157 13.87 20.00 5.84
CA SER A 157 15.13 20.76 5.81
C SER A 157 16.37 19.88 5.94
N THR A 158 16.24 18.67 6.50
CA THR A 158 17.36 17.74 6.72
C THR A 158 17.37 16.56 5.76
N MET A 159 16.20 16.13 5.29
CA MET A 159 16.03 14.92 4.46
C MET A 159 15.25 15.18 3.16
N GLY A 160 14.78 16.40 2.92
CA GLY A 160 13.95 16.74 1.74
C GLY A 160 14.69 16.63 0.41
N ARG A 161 14.12 17.27 -0.63
CA ARG A 161 14.58 17.15 -2.02
C ARG A 161 16.06 17.44 -2.25
N GLU A 162 16.63 18.35 -1.48
CA GLU A 162 18.05 18.72 -1.58
C GLU A 162 19.00 17.67 -0.99
N HIS A 163 18.47 16.73 -0.21
CA HIS A 163 19.21 15.69 0.49
C HIS A 163 18.90 14.28 -0.01
N ASP A 164 17.92 14.12 -0.90
CA ASP A 164 17.43 12.83 -1.40
C ASP A 164 17.11 11.79 -0.30
N GLY A 165 16.62 12.27 0.85
CA GLY A 165 16.32 11.45 2.02
C GLY A 165 14.83 11.18 2.24
N LEU A 166 13.94 11.89 1.53
CA LEU A 166 12.51 11.62 1.50
C LEU A 166 12.09 11.11 0.13
N MET A 167 11.26 10.08 0.11
CA MET A 167 10.68 9.60 -1.13
C MET A 167 9.61 10.59 -1.63
N LEU A 168 9.67 10.92 -2.91
CA LEU A 168 8.72 11.82 -3.55
C LEU A 168 7.51 11.03 -4.05
N PRO A 169 6.26 11.41 -3.71
CA PRO A 169 5.06 10.71 -4.14
C PRO A 169 4.97 10.52 -5.65
N GLU A 170 5.35 11.54 -6.43
CA GLU A 170 5.37 11.46 -7.88
C GLU A 170 6.38 10.41 -8.41
N LYS A 171 7.48 10.15 -7.71
CA LYS A 171 8.46 9.12 -8.12
C LYS A 171 8.02 7.72 -7.73
N ILE A 172 7.29 7.59 -6.63
CA ILE A 172 6.60 6.34 -6.29
C ILE A 172 5.53 6.04 -7.36
N ALA A 173 4.76 7.06 -7.77
CA ALA A 173 3.76 6.91 -8.82
C ALA A 173 4.37 6.51 -10.18
N ASP A 174 5.49 7.11 -10.58
CA ASP A 174 6.24 6.70 -11.79
C ASP A 174 6.60 5.20 -11.74
N THR A 175 7.03 4.71 -10.58
CA THR A 175 7.34 3.28 -10.37
C THR A 175 6.09 2.42 -10.50
N TYR A 176 4.96 2.83 -9.94
CA TYR A 176 3.70 2.09 -10.04
C TYR A 176 3.19 2.01 -11.48
N VAL A 177 3.31 3.09 -12.24
CA VAL A 177 3.01 3.08 -13.68
C VAL A 177 3.93 2.12 -14.41
N HIS A 178 5.23 2.10 -14.09
CA HIS A 178 6.17 1.13 -14.68
C HIS A 178 5.75 -0.32 -14.37
N VAL A 179 5.45 -0.63 -13.10
CA VAL A 179 5.02 -1.98 -12.67
C VAL A 179 3.74 -2.40 -13.39
N ALA A 180 2.75 -1.51 -13.50
CA ALA A 180 1.49 -1.79 -14.18
C ALA A 180 1.68 -2.11 -15.67
N ASN A 181 2.72 -1.57 -16.31
CA ASN A 181 3.01 -1.74 -17.73
C ASN A 181 4.11 -2.79 -18.03
N GLN A 182 4.56 -3.55 -17.04
CA GLN A 182 5.58 -4.57 -17.26
C GLN A 182 5.09 -5.68 -18.20
N HIS A 183 5.98 -6.10 -19.08
CA HIS A 183 5.73 -7.27 -19.91
C HIS A 183 5.63 -8.52 -19.04
N ARG A 184 4.67 -9.40 -19.33
CA ARG A 184 4.36 -10.60 -18.52
C ARG A 184 5.51 -11.58 -18.32
N SER A 185 6.56 -11.51 -19.14
CA SER A 185 7.76 -12.35 -18.97
C SER A 185 8.69 -11.89 -17.84
N VAL A 186 8.45 -10.70 -17.25
CA VAL A 186 9.31 -10.08 -16.23
C VAL A 186 8.49 -9.34 -15.16
N TRP A 187 7.37 -9.89 -14.76
CA TRP A 187 6.54 -9.31 -13.71
C TRP A 187 7.24 -9.27 -12.36
N THR A 188 7.27 -8.10 -11.75
CA THR A 188 7.75 -7.88 -10.39
C THR A 188 6.67 -8.29 -9.39
N HIS A 189 6.92 -9.32 -8.57
CA HIS A 189 6.00 -9.66 -7.49
C HIS A 189 6.25 -8.85 -6.23
N GLU A 190 7.50 -8.68 -5.82
CA GLU A 190 7.85 -7.89 -4.63
C GLU A 190 9.06 -7.00 -4.91
N MET A 191 9.00 -5.76 -4.45
CA MET A 191 10.10 -4.80 -4.53
C MET A 191 10.06 -3.85 -3.33
N ASP A 192 11.21 -3.31 -2.95
CA ASP A 192 11.30 -2.20 -2.00
C ASP A 192 11.74 -0.91 -2.69
N LEU A 193 11.19 0.21 -2.23
CA LEU A 193 11.54 1.55 -2.65
C LEU A 193 12.10 2.31 -1.46
N ARG A 194 13.22 3.00 -1.68
CA ARG A 194 13.90 3.77 -0.64
C ARG A 194 14.54 5.02 -1.25
N ALA A 195 14.58 6.09 -0.48
CA ALA A 195 15.30 7.30 -0.84
C ALA A 195 16.82 7.05 -0.84
N PHE A 196 17.57 7.75 -1.70
CA PHE A 196 19.00 7.53 -1.91
C PHE A 196 19.83 7.64 -0.63
N SER A 197 19.58 8.65 0.20
CA SER A 197 20.36 8.89 1.43
C SER A 197 19.76 8.21 2.67
N ASP A 198 18.71 7.42 2.53
CA ASP A 198 18.14 6.65 3.65
C ASP A 198 18.83 5.29 3.80
N THR A 199 18.75 4.71 4.99
CA THR A 199 19.37 3.42 5.32
C THR A 199 18.40 2.28 5.07
N ALA A 200 18.87 1.25 4.36
CA ALA A 200 18.06 0.05 4.08
C ALA A 200 17.59 -0.62 5.37
N TRP A 201 16.33 -1.10 5.38
CA TRP A 201 15.70 -1.73 6.55
C TRP A 201 16.50 -2.93 7.13
N TRP A 202 17.29 -3.61 6.32
CA TRP A 202 18.14 -4.73 6.75
C TRP A 202 19.53 -4.31 7.26
N ASN A 203 19.86 -3.02 7.19
CA ASN A 203 21.16 -2.47 7.56
C ASN A 203 21.10 -1.48 8.72
N HIS A 204 20.01 -1.47 9.47
CA HIS A 204 19.93 -0.73 10.72
C HIS A 204 20.65 -1.53 11.82
N GLY A 205 21.84 -1.05 12.21
CA GLY A 205 22.60 -1.55 13.33
C GLY A 205 22.08 -1.09 14.68
#